data_47b4f0f315351b333eea40c22791a6a4
#
_entry.id   47b4f0f315351b333eea40c22791a6a4
#
_cell.length_a   1.000
_cell.length_b   1.000
_cell.length_c   1.000
_cell.angle_alpha   90.00
_cell.angle_beta   90.00
_cell.angle_gamma   90.00
#
_symmetry.space_group_name_H-M   'P 1'
#
loop_
_entity.id
_entity.type
_entity.pdbx_description
1 polymer ?
#
loop_
_entity_poly.entity_id
_entity_poly.type
_entity_poly.pdbx_seq_one_letter_code
_entity_poly.pdbx_strand_id
1 'polypeptide(L)'
;MDLLGPAEIRRLAADLGLRPTKSLGQNFVHDANTIRRIVRTADLAEGERVLEVGPGLGSLTLGLLEAGARVTAVEVDPVLAGALPGTAERRGADPSRLQVLTQDALHLDQLAEPPEALVANLPYNVAVPVLLHLLATFPSVRHGLVLVQAEVADRLSASPGSRTYGVPSVKLAWYAEATAAGAVSRTVFWPVPNVDSGLVRLVRTEPPPLPAGVDRADVFAVIDAAFAQRRKMLRSALAAWAGSVTAAESVLVRAHVDPRARAETLDVAAFARIASART
;
A
#
# COMPACT_ATOMS: atom_id res chain seq x y z
N MET A 1 10.36 -25.24 -2.04
CA MET A 1 11.53 -24.33 -2.06
C MET A 1 11.98 -24.04 -0.61
N ASP A 2 13.28 -23.93 -0.35
CA ASP A 2 13.75 -23.60 1.01
C ASP A 2 13.73 -22.08 1.19
N LEU A 3 12.90 -21.59 2.11
CA LEU A 3 12.80 -20.19 2.46
C LEU A 3 13.98 -19.75 3.36
N LEU A 4 14.27 -18.43 3.37
CA LEU A 4 15.39 -17.88 4.15
C LEU A 4 15.09 -17.90 5.65
N GLY A 5 15.99 -18.52 6.41
CA GLY A 5 15.98 -18.50 7.88
C GLY A 5 16.82 -17.36 8.46
N PRO A 6 16.79 -17.17 9.82
CA PRO A 6 17.49 -16.08 10.49
C PRO A 6 19.02 -16.05 10.24
N ALA A 7 19.66 -17.23 10.22
CA ALA A 7 21.10 -17.34 9.99
C ALA A 7 21.47 -16.95 8.54
N GLU A 8 20.64 -17.33 7.60
CA GLU A 8 20.84 -17.07 6.18
C GLU A 8 20.64 -15.59 5.83
N ILE A 9 19.60 -14.95 6.38
CA ILE A 9 19.40 -13.49 6.25
C ILE A 9 20.63 -12.72 6.71
N ARG A 10 21.18 -13.07 7.89
CA ARG A 10 22.38 -12.41 8.40
C ARG A 10 23.61 -12.67 7.56
N ARG A 11 23.77 -13.91 7.06
CA ARG A 11 24.88 -14.28 6.18
C ARG A 11 24.78 -13.52 4.85
N LEU A 12 23.63 -13.54 4.17
CA LEU A 12 23.44 -12.78 2.94
C LEU A 12 23.69 -11.28 3.12
N ALA A 13 23.21 -10.71 4.22
CA ALA A 13 23.47 -9.32 4.54
C ALA A 13 24.96 -9.04 4.73
N ALA A 14 25.70 -9.93 5.42
CA ALA A 14 27.15 -9.80 5.62
C ALA A 14 27.92 -9.95 4.30
N ASP A 15 27.57 -10.96 3.48
CA ASP A 15 28.19 -11.23 2.18
C ASP A 15 28.04 -10.04 1.22
N LEU A 16 26.90 -9.33 1.29
CA LEU A 16 26.60 -8.13 0.51
C LEU A 16 27.15 -6.84 1.14
N GLY A 17 27.80 -6.92 2.31
CA GLY A 17 28.27 -5.74 3.04
C GLY A 17 27.15 -4.80 3.49
N LEU A 18 25.93 -5.31 3.60
CA LEU A 18 24.76 -4.49 3.96
C LEU A 18 24.81 -4.03 5.41
N ARG A 19 24.62 -2.75 5.59
CA ARG A 19 24.29 -2.14 6.88
C ARG A 19 22.85 -1.65 6.79
N PRO A 20 21.86 -2.43 7.30
CA PRO A 20 20.46 -2.02 7.21
C PRO A 20 20.27 -0.59 7.70
N THR A 21 19.69 0.26 6.88
CA THR A 21 19.50 1.67 7.19
C THR A 21 18.05 1.96 7.53
N LYS A 22 17.84 2.79 8.56
CA LYS A 22 16.49 3.25 8.93
C LYS A 22 15.87 4.12 7.82
N SER A 23 16.70 4.83 7.06
CA SER A 23 16.25 5.69 5.95
C SER A 23 15.58 4.92 4.81
N LEU A 24 16.02 3.69 4.54
CA LEU A 24 15.41 2.81 3.54
C LEU A 24 14.34 1.89 4.13
N GLY A 25 14.04 2.00 5.43
CA GLY A 25 13.01 1.18 6.07
C GLY A 25 13.29 -0.33 6.04
N GLN A 26 14.57 -0.73 5.90
CA GLN A 26 14.99 -2.12 5.70
C GLN A 26 14.75 -2.97 6.94
N ASN A 27 13.70 -3.80 6.91
CA ASN A 27 13.38 -4.81 7.90
C ASN A 27 13.03 -6.10 7.15
N PHE A 28 13.95 -7.08 7.17
CA PHE A 28 13.83 -8.32 6.41
C PHE A 28 13.10 -9.38 7.24
N VAL A 29 12.05 -9.97 6.70
CA VAL A 29 11.35 -11.09 7.35
C VAL A 29 12.25 -12.33 7.25
N HIS A 30 12.47 -13.00 8.38
CA HIS A 30 13.32 -14.19 8.45
C HIS A 30 12.59 -15.46 8.96
N ASP A 31 11.28 -15.38 9.13
CA ASP A 31 10.45 -16.52 9.58
C ASP A 31 9.67 -17.11 8.41
N ALA A 32 10.03 -18.34 8.04
CA ALA A 32 9.43 -19.05 6.91
C ALA A 32 7.92 -19.31 7.10
N ASN A 33 7.46 -19.54 8.34
CA ASN A 33 6.04 -19.77 8.61
C ASN A 33 5.24 -18.49 8.42
N THR A 34 5.80 -17.34 8.80
CA THR A 34 5.21 -16.03 8.55
C THR A 34 5.12 -15.76 7.04
N ILE A 35 6.17 -16.04 6.26
CA ILE A 35 6.15 -15.89 4.80
C ILE A 35 5.04 -16.76 4.19
N ARG A 36 4.98 -18.04 4.52
CA ARG A 36 3.93 -18.94 4.01
C ARG A 36 2.53 -18.50 4.43
N ARG A 37 2.37 -17.95 5.64
CA ARG A 37 1.11 -17.35 6.08
C ARG A 37 0.73 -16.14 5.22
N ILE A 38 1.67 -15.22 4.95
CA ILE A 38 1.45 -14.06 4.09
C ILE A 38 0.99 -14.51 2.71
N VAL A 39 1.72 -15.44 2.09
CA VAL A 39 1.42 -15.94 0.74
C VAL A 39 0.04 -16.62 0.70
N ARG A 40 -0.28 -17.49 1.67
CA ARG A 40 -1.63 -18.08 1.75
C ARG A 40 -2.74 -17.04 1.92
N THR A 41 -2.48 -15.98 2.71
CA THR A 41 -3.45 -14.90 2.93
C THR A 41 -3.62 -14.03 1.69
N ALA A 42 -2.60 -13.93 0.84
CA ALA A 42 -2.67 -13.22 -0.44
C ALA A 42 -3.59 -13.92 -1.45
N ASP A 43 -3.82 -15.24 -1.30
CA ASP A 43 -4.79 -16.02 -2.07
C ASP A 43 -4.53 -15.92 -3.58
N LEU A 44 -3.28 -16.20 -3.98
CA LEU A 44 -2.83 -16.08 -5.36
C LEU A 44 -3.22 -17.30 -6.21
N ALA A 45 -3.58 -17.05 -7.45
CA ALA A 45 -3.72 -18.10 -8.45
C ALA A 45 -2.33 -18.58 -8.98
N GLU A 46 -2.24 -19.82 -9.44
CA GLU A 46 -1.02 -20.30 -10.08
C GLU A 46 -0.74 -19.51 -11.37
N GLY A 47 0.51 -19.06 -11.52
CA GLY A 47 0.95 -18.25 -12.66
C GLY A 47 0.51 -16.79 -12.60
N GLU A 48 -0.16 -16.35 -11.52
CA GLU A 48 -0.60 -14.97 -11.37
C GLU A 48 0.59 -14.00 -11.37
N ARG A 49 0.44 -12.88 -12.07
CA ARG A 49 1.48 -11.83 -12.16
C ARG A 49 1.39 -10.93 -10.91
N VAL A 50 2.41 -11.06 -10.06
CA VAL A 50 2.50 -10.35 -8.79
C VAL A 50 3.54 -9.24 -8.88
N LEU A 51 3.16 -8.03 -8.50
CA LEU A 51 4.08 -6.93 -8.22
C LEU A 51 4.49 -7.00 -6.75
N GLU A 52 5.79 -7.13 -6.51
CA GLU A 52 6.40 -7.02 -5.18
C GLU A 52 7.22 -5.75 -5.09
N VAL A 53 7.05 -4.96 -4.04
CA VAL A 53 7.85 -3.75 -3.77
C VAL A 53 8.73 -3.96 -2.54
N GLY A 54 10.02 -3.65 -2.68
CA GLY A 54 11.00 -3.82 -1.62
C GLY A 54 11.25 -5.29 -1.28
N PRO A 55 11.61 -6.16 -2.25
CA PRO A 55 11.89 -7.57 -2.00
C PRO A 55 13.04 -7.79 -1.00
N GLY A 56 13.94 -6.83 -0.90
CA GLY A 56 15.09 -6.88 -0.01
C GLY A 56 15.97 -8.09 -0.29
N LEU A 57 16.17 -8.96 0.71
CA LEU A 57 16.95 -10.20 0.57
C LEU A 57 16.15 -11.35 -0.08
N GLY A 58 14.87 -11.14 -0.43
CA GLY A 58 14.07 -12.09 -1.21
C GLY A 58 13.20 -13.04 -0.41
N SER A 59 13.01 -12.81 0.91
CA SER A 59 12.20 -13.73 1.73
C SER A 59 10.77 -13.89 1.22
N LEU A 60 10.08 -12.78 0.92
CA LEU A 60 8.72 -12.82 0.40
C LEU A 60 8.71 -13.28 -1.06
N THR A 61 9.66 -12.80 -1.88
CA THR A 61 9.86 -13.23 -3.27
C THR A 61 9.90 -14.74 -3.40
N LEU A 62 10.73 -15.41 -2.56
CA LEU A 62 10.83 -16.88 -2.55
C LEU A 62 9.50 -17.55 -2.20
N GLY A 63 8.75 -17.00 -1.26
CA GLY A 63 7.43 -17.52 -0.91
C GLY A 63 6.41 -17.37 -2.03
N LEU A 64 6.44 -16.26 -2.76
CA LEU A 64 5.59 -16.03 -3.92
C LEU A 64 5.93 -16.98 -5.08
N LEU A 65 7.23 -17.18 -5.36
CA LEU A 65 7.70 -18.14 -6.36
C LEU A 65 7.39 -19.59 -5.97
N GLU A 66 7.49 -19.96 -4.67
CA GLU A 66 7.08 -21.26 -4.14
C GLU A 66 5.58 -21.54 -4.39
N ALA A 67 4.74 -20.50 -4.32
CA ALA A 67 3.31 -20.59 -4.60
C ALA A 67 2.96 -20.58 -6.10
N GLY A 68 3.95 -20.53 -6.98
CA GLY A 68 3.75 -20.59 -8.43
C GLY A 68 3.51 -19.23 -9.09
N ALA A 69 3.63 -18.11 -8.39
CA ALA A 69 3.46 -16.78 -8.96
C ALA A 69 4.58 -16.41 -9.96
N ARG A 70 4.26 -15.48 -10.87
CA ARG A 70 5.24 -14.76 -11.70
C ARG A 70 5.48 -13.40 -11.05
N VAL A 71 6.69 -13.16 -10.55
CA VAL A 71 7.00 -12.01 -9.71
C VAL A 71 7.78 -10.96 -10.50
N THR A 72 7.24 -9.73 -10.53
CA THR A 72 8.02 -8.53 -10.85
C THR A 72 8.36 -7.84 -9.54
N ALA A 73 9.63 -7.88 -9.16
CA ALA A 73 10.15 -7.31 -7.92
C ALA A 73 10.81 -5.95 -8.21
N VAL A 74 10.39 -4.90 -7.51
CA VAL A 74 10.91 -3.53 -7.66
C VAL A 74 11.68 -3.16 -6.40
N GLU A 75 12.99 -2.92 -6.55
CA GLU A 75 13.91 -2.61 -5.45
C GLU A 75 14.70 -1.34 -5.76
N VAL A 76 14.74 -0.42 -4.81
CA VAL A 76 15.46 0.84 -4.96
C VAL A 76 16.97 0.69 -4.70
N ASP A 77 17.34 -0.27 -3.87
CA ASP A 77 18.74 -0.56 -3.54
C ASP A 77 19.37 -1.45 -4.63
N PRO A 78 20.35 -0.94 -5.43
CA PRO A 78 20.93 -1.70 -6.53
C PRO A 78 21.72 -2.94 -6.07
N VAL A 79 22.23 -2.96 -4.83
CA VAL A 79 22.94 -4.11 -4.28
C VAL A 79 21.97 -5.25 -4.02
N LEU A 80 20.83 -4.94 -3.42
CA LEU A 80 19.75 -5.91 -3.17
C LEU A 80 19.12 -6.39 -4.46
N ALA A 81 18.80 -5.47 -5.38
CA ALA A 81 18.23 -5.82 -6.69
C ALA A 81 19.14 -6.75 -7.48
N GLY A 82 20.47 -6.46 -7.51
CA GLY A 82 21.44 -7.29 -8.21
C GLY A 82 21.66 -8.67 -7.58
N ALA A 83 21.48 -8.81 -6.27
CA ALA A 83 21.68 -10.08 -5.56
C ALA A 83 20.46 -11.01 -5.62
N LEU A 84 19.26 -10.47 -5.82
CA LEU A 84 18.01 -11.22 -5.72
C LEU A 84 17.89 -12.38 -6.73
N PRO A 85 18.19 -12.21 -8.04
CA PRO A 85 18.11 -13.32 -8.99
C PRO A 85 18.96 -14.52 -8.57
N GLY A 86 20.23 -14.27 -8.22
CA GLY A 86 21.12 -15.34 -7.78
C GLY A 86 20.70 -15.96 -6.44
N THR A 87 20.02 -15.23 -5.57
CA THR A 87 19.42 -15.79 -4.35
C THR A 87 18.27 -16.72 -4.67
N ALA A 88 17.39 -16.32 -5.59
CA ALA A 88 16.25 -17.13 -6.01
C ALA A 88 16.71 -18.42 -6.75
N GLU A 89 17.68 -18.29 -7.66
CA GLU A 89 18.23 -19.43 -8.42
C GLU A 89 18.87 -20.49 -7.50
N ARG A 90 19.68 -20.05 -6.53
CA ARG A 90 20.29 -20.96 -5.52
C ARG A 90 19.26 -21.71 -4.67
N ARG A 91 18.01 -21.24 -4.63
CA ARG A 91 16.87 -21.87 -3.93
C ARG A 91 15.98 -22.69 -4.86
N GLY A 92 16.39 -22.85 -6.12
CA GLY A 92 15.67 -23.64 -7.11
C GLY A 92 14.45 -22.95 -7.71
N ALA A 93 14.41 -21.61 -7.65
CA ALA A 93 13.38 -20.86 -8.36
C ALA A 93 13.63 -20.91 -9.88
N ASP A 94 12.55 -20.98 -10.65
CA ASP A 94 12.60 -20.82 -12.09
C ASP A 94 12.91 -19.36 -12.45
N PRO A 95 14.07 -19.06 -13.08
CA PRO A 95 14.46 -17.70 -13.43
C PRO A 95 13.44 -16.99 -14.34
N SER A 96 12.69 -17.74 -15.15
CA SER A 96 11.67 -17.17 -16.04
C SER A 96 10.47 -16.60 -15.30
N ARG A 97 10.31 -16.91 -14.03
CA ARG A 97 9.21 -16.42 -13.16
C ARG A 97 9.58 -15.21 -12.32
N LEU A 98 10.82 -14.72 -12.39
CA LEU A 98 11.28 -13.57 -11.63
C LEU A 98 11.88 -12.51 -12.54
N GLN A 99 11.29 -11.33 -12.54
CA GLN A 99 11.87 -10.11 -13.07
C GLN A 99 12.24 -9.17 -11.93
N VAL A 100 13.44 -8.61 -11.96
CA VAL A 100 13.87 -7.62 -10.96
C VAL A 100 14.16 -6.28 -11.63
N LEU A 101 13.56 -5.22 -11.10
CA LEU A 101 13.74 -3.85 -11.58
C LEU A 101 14.42 -3.04 -10.47
N THR A 102 15.53 -2.37 -10.82
CA THR A 102 16.19 -1.42 -9.93
C THR A 102 15.59 -0.05 -10.13
N GLN A 103 14.58 0.29 -9.34
CA GLN A 103 13.82 1.54 -9.49
C GLN A 103 13.13 1.93 -8.18
N ASP A 104 12.90 3.23 -7.98
CA ASP A 104 11.99 3.72 -6.94
C ASP A 104 10.55 3.44 -7.34
N ALA A 105 9.82 2.73 -6.48
CA ALA A 105 8.41 2.38 -6.71
C ALA A 105 7.48 3.60 -6.84
N LEU A 106 7.86 4.76 -6.31
CA LEU A 106 7.13 6.02 -6.50
C LEU A 106 7.25 6.60 -7.92
N HIS A 107 8.21 6.12 -8.71
CA HIS A 107 8.46 6.53 -10.09
C HIS A 107 8.22 5.38 -11.09
N LEU A 108 7.57 4.30 -10.64
CA LEU A 108 7.22 3.18 -11.51
C LEU A 108 5.95 3.50 -12.28
N ASP A 109 6.08 3.83 -13.57
CA ASP A 109 4.96 4.26 -14.40
C ASP A 109 4.43 3.16 -15.35
N GLN A 110 5.27 2.16 -15.66
CA GLN A 110 4.91 1.08 -16.58
C GLN A 110 5.66 -0.21 -16.28
N LEU A 111 5.07 -1.32 -16.65
CA LEU A 111 5.66 -2.67 -16.64
C LEU A 111 5.42 -3.35 -17.97
N ALA A 112 6.34 -4.22 -18.38
CA ALA A 112 6.20 -4.97 -19.60
C ALA A 112 4.97 -5.90 -19.59
N GLU A 113 4.71 -6.53 -18.44
CA GLU A 113 3.50 -7.30 -18.18
C GLU A 113 2.70 -6.63 -17.04
N PRO A 114 1.43 -6.24 -17.27
CA PRO A 114 0.60 -5.63 -16.22
C PRO A 114 0.40 -6.60 -15.05
N PRO A 115 0.65 -6.17 -13.79
CA PRO A 115 0.45 -7.01 -12.62
C PRO A 115 -1.05 -7.22 -12.33
N GLU A 116 -1.39 -8.40 -11.78
CA GLU A 116 -2.75 -8.76 -11.40
C GLU A 116 -2.97 -8.65 -9.90
N ALA A 117 -1.89 -8.87 -9.12
CA ALA A 117 -1.89 -8.73 -7.68
C ALA A 117 -0.71 -7.88 -7.18
N LEU A 118 -0.87 -7.23 -6.04
CA LEU A 118 0.17 -6.51 -5.31
C LEU A 118 0.43 -7.21 -3.98
N VAL A 119 1.61 -7.80 -3.79
CA VAL A 119 1.98 -8.42 -2.51
C VAL A 119 3.34 -7.89 -2.07
N ALA A 120 3.40 -7.16 -0.95
CA ALA A 120 4.61 -6.48 -0.54
C ALA A 120 4.75 -6.32 0.97
N ASN A 121 5.99 -6.39 1.46
CA ASN A 121 6.40 -5.86 2.76
C ASN A 121 6.88 -4.43 2.53
N LEU A 122 5.97 -3.45 2.60
CA LEU A 122 6.25 -2.07 2.21
C LEU A 122 7.18 -1.37 3.21
N PRO A 123 8.16 -0.57 2.73
CA PRO A 123 8.97 0.27 3.59
C PRO A 123 8.10 1.23 4.40
N TYR A 124 8.29 1.26 5.73
CA TYR A 124 7.36 1.93 6.64
C TYR A 124 7.18 3.43 6.41
N ASN A 125 8.22 4.11 5.95
CA ASN A 125 8.21 5.56 5.74
C ASN A 125 7.47 6.00 4.46
N VAL A 126 7.31 5.11 3.49
CA VAL A 126 6.71 5.42 2.17
C VAL A 126 5.53 4.50 1.80
N ALA A 127 5.09 3.63 2.72
CA ALA A 127 4.09 2.61 2.45
C ALA A 127 2.79 3.18 1.82
N VAL A 128 2.22 4.22 2.41
CA VAL A 128 0.95 4.81 1.93
C VAL A 128 1.12 5.48 0.55
N PRO A 129 2.07 6.40 0.32
CA PRO A 129 2.25 6.99 -1.00
C PRO A 129 2.58 5.95 -2.08
N VAL A 130 3.43 4.95 -1.81
CA VAL A 130 3.73 3.87 -2.76
C VAL A 130 2.47 3.08 -3.09
N LEU A 131 1.69 2.66 -2.09
CA LEU A 131 0.45 1.92 -2.31
C LEU A 131 -0.53 2.69 -3.19
N LEU A 132 -0.80 3.97 -2.88
CA LEU A 132 -1.72 4.80 -3.64
C LEU A 132 -1.23 5.05 -5.07
N HIS A 133 0.08 5.26 -5.26
CA HIS A 133 0.68 5.43 -6.57
C HIS A 133 0.50 4.17 -7.43
N LEU A 134 0.84 3.01 -6.91
CA LEU A 134 0.76 1.74 -7.66
C LEU A 134 -0.68 1.38 -8.02
N LEU A 135 -1.64 1.60 -7.12
CA LEU A 135 -3.06 1.36 -7.41
C LEU A 135 -3.62 2.35 -8.46
N ALA A 136 -3.06 3.56 -8.53
CA ALA A 136 -3.40 4.54 -9.58
C ALA A 136 -2.79 4.17 -10.93
N THR A 137 -1.53 3.72 -10.93
CA THR A 137 -0.74 3.43 -12.14
C THR A 137 -1.14 2.11 -12.78
N PHE A 138 -1.47 1.09 -11.96
CA PHE A 138 -1.78 -0.26 -12.43
C PHE A 138 -3.23 -0.65 -12.15
N PRO A 139 -4.19 -0.23 -12.99
CA PRO A 139 -5.60 -0.63 -12.85
C PRO A 139 -5.83 -2.13 -13.01
N SER A 140 -4.87 -2.85 -13.58
CA SER A 140 -4.86 -4.31 -13.70
C SER A 140 -4.73 -5.05 -12.36
N VAL A 141 -4.21 -4.40 -11.30
CA VAL A 141 -4.15 -4.97 -9.95
C VAL A 141 -5.57 -5.12 -9.42
N ARG A 142 -6.04 -6.35 -9.27
CA ARG A 142 -7.39 -6.69 -8.81
C ARG A 142 -7.47 -6.88 -7.30
N HIS A 143 -6.42 -7.39 -6.70
CA HIS A 143 -6.32 -7.61 -5.26
C HIS A 143 -4.87 -7.49 -4.78
N GLY A 144 -4.68 -7.55 -3.47
CA GLY A 144 -3.34 -7.53 -2.91
C GLY A 144 -3.32 -7.80 -1.41
N LEU A 145 -2.11 -7.96 -0.90
CA LEU A 145 -1.82 -8.07 0.51
C LEU A 145 -0.56 -7.26 0.83
N VAL A 146 -0.69 -6.28 1.68
CA VAL A 146 0.46 -5.47 2.09
C VAL A 146 0.74 -5.63 3.58
N LEU A 147 2.02 -5.75 3.91
CA LEU A 147 2.52 -5.74 5.27
C LEU A 147 3.07 -4.35 5.55
N VAL A 148 2.54 -3.70 6.58
CA VAL A 148 2.89 -2.33 6.98
C VAL A 148 2.95 -2.22 8.50
N GLN A 149 3.40 -1.09 9.06
CA GLN A 149 3.30 -0.85 10.51
C GLN A 149 1.86 -1.01 11.00
N ALA A 150 1.67 -1.55 12.22
CA ALA A 150 0.35 -1.81 12.79
C ALA A 150 -0.56 -0.57 12.77
N GLU A 151 -0.03 0.61 13.14
CA GLU A 151 -0.78 1.87 13.09
C GLU A 151 -1.22 2.23 11.65
N VAL A 152 -0.38 1.94 10.66
CA VAL A 152 -0.71 2.17 9.24
C VAL A 152 -1.77 1.18 8.78
N ALA A 153 -1.65 -0.10 9.17
CA ALA A 153 -2.66 -1.12 8.89
C ALA A 153 -4.04 -0.73 9.46
N ASP A 154 -4.07 -0.27 10.72
CA ASP A 154 -5.30 0.19 11.37
C ASP A 154 -5.93 1.38 10.65
N ARG A 155 -5.11 2.31 10.11
CA ARG A 155 -5.60 3.44 9.34
C ARG A 155 -6.11 3.03 7.95
N LEU A 156 -5.39 2.15 7.25
CA LEU A 156 -5.78 1.72 5.90
C LEU A 156 -7.10 0.93 5.92
N SER A 157 -7.32 0.09 6.95
CA SER A 157 -8.52 -0.74 7.11
C SER A 157 -9.63 -0.08 7.94
N ALA A 158 -9.47 1.21 8.30
CA ALA A 158 -10.43 1.93 9.12
C ALA A 158 -11.72 2.27 8.34
N SER A 159 -12.87 2.08 8.98
CA SER A 159 -14.17 2.50 8.46
C SER A 159 -14.54 3.94 8.87
N PRO A 160 -15.38 4.64 8.10
CA PRO A 160 -15.92 5.95 8.48
C PRO A 160 -16.49 5.95 9.90
N GLY A 161 -16.21 7.01 10.66
CA GLY A 161 -16.63 7.17 12.06
C GLY A 161 -15.68 6.55 13.09
N SER A 162 -14.72 5.74 12.69
CA SER A 162 -13.73 5.18 13.60
C SER A 162 -12.62 6.18 13.95
N ARG A 163 -11.96 5.98 15.10
CA ARG A 163 -10.91 6.87 15.60
C ARG A 163 -9.70 6.96 14.69
N THR A 164 -9.35 5.87 14.02
CA THR A 164 -8.18 5.74 13.16
C THR A 164 -8.43 6.18 11.71
N TYR A 165 -9.71 6.37 11.33
CA TYR A 165 -10.09 6.80 10.00
C TYR A 165 -9.50 8.17 9.64
N GLY A 166 -8.93 8.30 8.44
CA GLY A 166 -8.24 9.51 8.01
C GLY A 166 -7.93 9.53 6.52
N VAL A 167 -7.09 10.47 6.10
CA VAL A 167 -6.71 10.64 4.69
C VAL A 167 -6.28 9.32 4.02
N PRO A 168 -5.41 8.48 4.63
CA PRO A 168 -5.02 7.21 4.02
C PRO A 168 -6.22 6.27 3.79
N SER A 169 -7.15 6.20 4.75
CA SER A 169 -8.36 5.36 4.65
C SER A 169 -9.22 5.78 3.46
N VAL A 170 -9.52 7.08 3.37
CA VAL A 170 -10.41 7.61 2.31
C VAL A 170 -9.76 7.51 0.94
N LYS A 171 -8.47 7.89 0.83
CA LYS A 171 -7.76 7.82 -0.47
C LYS A 171 -7.59 6.40 -0.96
N LEU A 172 -7.38 5.43 -0.05
CA LEU A 172 -7.33 4.02 -0.42
C LEU A 172 -8.69 3.50 -0.88
N ALA A 173 -9.79 3.90 -0.19
CA ALA A 173 -11.15 3.53 -0.56
C ALA A 173 -11.58 4.02 -1.96
N TRP A 174 -10.83 4.93 -2.56
CA TRP A 174 -11.00 5.30 -3.99
C TRP A 174 -10.65 4.15 -4.93
N TYR A 175 -9.71 3.28 -4.55
CA TYR A 175 -9.18 2.20 -5.38
C TYR A 175 -9.61 0.82 -4.96
N ALA A 176 -9.74 0.60 -3.65
CA ALA A 176 -9.90 -0.73 -3.11
C ALA A 176 -10.61 -0.70 -1.75
N GLU A 177 -11.37 -1.76 -1.48
CA GLU A 177 -11.75 -2.12 -0.12
C GLU A 177 -10.53 -2.70 0.60
N ALA A 178 -10.28 -2.21 1.82
CA ALA A 178 -9.17 -2.62 2.64
C ALA A 178 -9.65 -3.26 3.94
N THR A 179 -9.17 -4.47 4.24
CA THR A 179 -9.52 -5.20 5.46
C THR A 179 -8.27 -5.66 6.21
N ALA A 180 -8.31 -5.59 7.55
CA ALA A 180 -7.23 -6.13 8.38
C ALA A 180 -7.15 -7.66 8.23
N ALA A 181 -5.96 -8.18 7.92
CA ALA A 181 -5.72 -9.60 7.65
C ALA A 181 -4.79 -10.28 8.69
N GLY A 182 -4.61 -9.64 9.83
CA GLY A 182 -3.88 -10.18 10.97
C GLY A 182 -2.60 -9.42 11.32
N ALA A 183 -2.12 -9.65 12.56
CA ALA A 183 -0.91 -9.03 13.07
C ALA A 183 0.34 -9.86 12.73
N VAL A 184 1.48 -9.17 12.61
CA VAL A 184 2.81 -9.78 12.44
C VAL A 184 3.75 -9.20 13.50
N SER A 185 4.28 -10.10 14.36
CA SER A 185 5.20 -9.71 15.43
C SER A 185 6.49 -9.13 14.86
N ARG A 186 7.00 -8.08 15.48
CA ARG A 186 8.32 -7.50 15.17
C ARG A 186 9.48 -8.48 15.30
N THR A 187 9.32 -9.57 16.08
CA THR A 187 10.37 -10.56 16.30
C THR A 187 10.71 -11.41 15.09
N VAL A 188 9.88 -11.40 14.04
CA VAL A 188 10.14 -12.14 12.79
C VAL A 188 10.96 -11.34 11.78
N PHE A 189 11.41 -10.14 12.16
CA PHE A 189 12.22 -9.26 11.31
C PHE A 189 13.66 -9.13 11.78
N TRP A 190 14.56 -8.88 10.86
CA TRP A 190 15.91 -8.46 11.11
C TRP A 190 16.29 -7.26 10.20
N PRO A 191 16.79 -6.14 10.76
CA PRO A 191 16.77 -5.81 12.20
C PRO A 191 15.35 -5.79 12.77
N VAL A 192 15.23 -5.97 14.10
CA VAL A 192 13.92 -5.93 14.77
C VAL A 192 13.40 -4.49 14.76
N PRO A 193 12.23 -4.20 14.17
CA PRO A 193 11.65 -2.87 14.20
C PRO A 193 11.14 -2.50 15.61
N ASN A 194 10.85 -1.21 15.83
CA ASN A 194 10.37 -0.73 17.11
C ASN A 194 8.89 -1.07 17.38
N VAL A 195 8.11 -1.35 16.33
CA VAL A 195 6.66 -1.58 16.37
C VAL A 195 6.30 -2.87 15.64
N ASP A 196 5.19 -3.47 16.01
CA ASP A 196 4.62 -4.60 15.28
C ASP A 196 4.05 -4.15 13.94
N SER A 197 3.78 -5.11 13.08
CA SER A 197 3.21 -4.92 11.75
C SER A 197 1.81 -5.51 11.64
N GLY A 198 1.06 -5.06 10.65
CA GLY A 198 -0.23 -5.61 10.29
C GLY A 198 -0.31 -5.94 8.81
N LEU A 199 -1.06 -6.97 8.49
CA LEU A 199 -1.43 -7.33 7.13
C LEU A 199 -2.73 -6.60 6.76
N VAL A 200 -2.77 -6.01 5.58
CA VAL A 200 -3.96 -5.40 5.00
C VAL A 200 -4.25 -6.09 3.67
N ARG A 201 -5.40 -6.72 3.58
CA ARG A 201 -5.93 -7.28 2.33
C ARG A 201 -6.64 -6.18 1.55
N LEU A 202 -6.42 -6.15 0.26
CA LEU A 202 -6.98 -5.19 -0.68
C LEU A 202 -7.80 -5.95 -1.73
N VAL A 203 -8.99 -5.45 -2.03
CA VAL A 203 -9.80 -5.90 -3.18
C VAL A 203 -10.19 -4.67 -3.97
N ARG A 204 -9.80 -4.61 -5.23
CA ARG A 204 -10.08 -3.45 -6.08
C ARG A 204 -11.59 -3.23 -6.22
N THR A 205 -11.96 -1.98 -6.16
CA THR A 205 -13.33 -1.52 -6.38
C THR A 205 -13.35 -0.46 -7.49
N GLU A 206 -14.50 -0.31 -8.12
CA GLU A 206 -14.71 0.82 -9.04
C GLU A 206 -14.79 2.13 -8.23
N PRO A 207 -14.12 3.19 -8.70
CA PRO A 207 -14.22 4.48 -8.04
C PRO A 207 -15.63 5.07 -8.18
N PRO A 208 -16.05 5.95 -7.26
CA PRO A 208 -17.30 6.68 -7.40
C PRO A 208 -17.38 7.42 -8.75
N PRO A 209 -18.54 7.41 -9.43
CA PRO A 209 -18.70 8.13 -10.70
C PRO A 209 -18.53 9.64 -10.50
N LEU A 210 -17.85 10.28 -11.46
CA LEU A 210 -17.65 11.71 -11.48
C LEU A 210 -18.25 12.33 -12.76
N PRO A 211 -18.79 13.57 -12.68
CA PRO A 211 -19.23 14.30 -13.84
C PRO A 211 -18.04 14.76 -14.70
N ALA A 212 -18.30 15.11 -15.96
CA ALA A 212 -17.27 15.67 -16.84
C ALA A 212 -16.62 16.92 -16.24
N GLY A 213 -15.30 16.99 -16.30
CA GLY A 213 -14.51 18.11 -15.79
C GLY A 213 -14.13 18.02 -14.31
N VAL A 214 -14.54 16.95 -13.61
CA VAL A 214 -14.09 16.63 -12.24
C VAL A 214 -13.28 15.35 -12.29
N ASP A 215 -12.13 15.35 -11.64
CA ASP A 215 -11.25 14.19 -11.60
C ASP A 215 -10.90 13.75 -10.17
N ARG A 216 -10.10 12.69 -10.08
CA ARG A 216 -9.60 12.17 -8.80
C ARG A 216 -8.82 13.23 -8.00
N ALA A 217 -8.06 14.10 -8.66
CA ALA A 217 -7.26 15.11 -7.97
C ALA A 217 -8.16 16.10 -7.23
N ASP A 218 -9.30 16.49 -7.83
CA ASP A 218 -10.30 17.32 -7.18
C ASP A 218 -10.86 16.67 -5.92
N VAL A 219 -11.19 15.37 -5.98
CA VAL A 219 -11.69 14.62 -4.82
C VAL A 219 -10.61 14.54 -3.72
N PHE A 220 -9.36 14.28 -4.10
CA PHE A 220 -8.25 14.18 -3.14
C PHE A 220 -7.95 15.55 -2.51
N ALA A 221 -8.07 16.65 -3.24
CA ALA A 221 -7.94 17.99 -2.68
C ALA A 221 -9.01 18.29 -1.63
N VAL A 222 -10.25 17.87 -1.85
CA VAL A 222 -11.32 17.98 -0.83
C VAL A 222 -11.00 17.15 0.40
N ILE A 223 -10.54 15.91 0.23
CA ILE A 223 -10.16 15.02 1.35
C ILE A 223 -9.06 15.69 2.18
N ASP A 224 -7.98 16.16 1.53
CA ASP A 224 -6.86 16.80 2.22
C ASP A 224 -7.31 18.06 2.98
N ALA A 225 -8.12 18.92 2.36
CA ALA A 225 -8.66 20.12 2.98
C ALA A 225 -9.55 19.82 4.20
N ALA A 226 -10.42 18.81 4.08
CA ALA A 226 -11.33 18.42 5.15
C ALA A 226 -10.58 17.85 6.38
N PHE A 227 -9.56 17.04 6.15
CA PHE A 227 -8.77 16.43 7.24
C PHE A 227 -7.66 17.32 7.79
N ALA A 228 -7.26 18.42 7.10
CA ALA A 228 -6.33 19.41 7.62
C ALA A 228 -6.82 20.02 8.95
N GLN A 229 -8.14 20.05 9.15
CA GLN A 229 -8.78 20.53 10.37
C GLN A 229 -9.77 19.50 10.94
N ARG A 230 -9.32 18.26 11.16
CA ARG A 230 -10.11 17.08 11.52
C ARG A 230 -11.18 17.33 12.60
N ARG A 231 -10.89 18.17 13.60
CA ARG A 231 -11.82 18.46 14.71
C ARG A 231 -12.91 19.49 14.37
N LYS A 232 -12.80 20.19 13.24
CA LYS A 232 -13.78 21.20 12.80
C LYS A 232 -14.93 20.54 12.05
N MET A 233 -16.09 21.23 12.03
CA MET A 233 -17.20 20.90 11.11
C MET A 233 -16.76 21.15 9.67
N LEU A 234 -17.28 20.38 8.71
CA LEU A 234 -16.91 20.46 7.31
C LEU A 234 -17.01 21.86 6.71
N ARG A 235 -18.09 22.62 7.03
CA ARG A 235 -18.23 24.01 6.55
C ARG A 235 -17.04 24.90 6.94
N SER A 236 -16.47 24.68 8.12
CA SER A 236 -15.30 25.44 8.57
C SER A 236 -13.99 24.86 8.05
N ALA A 237 -13.87 23.53 7.96
CA ALA A 237 -12.68 22.86 7.45
C ALA A 237 -12.46 23.17 5.97
N LEU A 238 -13.54 23.18 5.18
CA LEU A 238 -13.51 23.44 3.73
C LEU A 238 -13.56 24.92 3.35
N ALA A 239 -13.61 25.84 4.30
CA ALA A 239 -13.75 27.29 4.01
C ALA A 239 -12.65 27.83 3.08
N ALA A 240 -11.39 27.46 3.32
CA ALA A 240 -10.27 27.87 2.47
C ALA A 240 -10.35 27.26 1.08
N TRP A 241 -10.75 25.97 0.98
CA TRP A 241 -10.92 25.28 -0.29
C TRP A 241 -12.08 25.84 -1.12
N ALA A 242 -13.20 26.23 -0.49
CA ALA A 242 -14.38 26.76 -1.16
C ALA A 242 -14.36 28.28 -1.35
N GLY A 243 -13.42 29.00 -0.68
CA GLY A 243 -13.28 30.45 -0.70
C GLY A 243 -13.91 31.15 0.51
N SER A 244 -14.92 30.58 1.16
CA SER A 244 -15.54 31.08 2.39
C SER A 244 -16.31 29.97 3.10
N VAL A 245 -16.72 30.21 4.38
CA VAL A 245 -17.61 29.30 5.13
C VAL A 245 -18.97 29.17 4.43
N THR A 246 -19.54 30.28 3.96
CA THR A 246 -20.82 30.30 3.26
C THR A 246 -20.77 29.54 1.94
N ALA A 247 -19.69 29.69 1.15
CA ALA A 247 -19.47 28.94 -0.06
C ALA A 247 -19.33 27.43 0.23
N ALA A 248 -18.56 27.07 1.26
CA ALA A 248 -18.42 25.66 1.69
C ALA A 248 -19.78 25.06 2.10
N GLU A 249 -20.58 25.80 2.86
CA GLU A 249 -21.93 25.35 3.27
C GLU A 249 -22.84 25.14 2.04
N SER A 250 -22.83 26.04 1.08
CA SER A 250 -23.59 25.91 -0.15
C SER A 250 -23.17 24.68 -0.98
N VAL A 251 -21.86 24.43 -1.09
CA VAL A 251 -21.34 23.21 -1.78
C VAL A 251 -21.78 21.95 -1.04
N LEU A 252 -21.66 21.91 0.28
CA LEU A 252 -22.05 20.75 1.08
C LEU A 252 -23.54 20.43 0.96
N VAL A 253 -24.39 21.45 0.99
CA VAL A 253 -25.84 21.27 0.78
C VAL A 253 -26.15 20.70 -0.62
N ARG A 254 -25.53 21.24 -1.69
CA ARG A 254 -25.67 20.68 -3.04
C ARG A 254 -25.17 19.24 -3.14
N ALA A 255 -24.13 18.90 -2.39
CA ALA A 255 -23.57 17.53 -2.32
C ALA A 255 -24.42 16.56 -1.47
N HIS A 256 -25.53 17.03 -0.86
CA HIS A 256 -26.33 16.26 0.12
C HIS A 256 -25.49 15.77 1.31
N VAL A 257 -24.59 16.64 1.83
CA VAL A 257 -23.76 16.38 3.00
C VAL A 257 -24.09 17.41 4.08
N ASP A 258 -24.27 16.96 5.33
CA ASP A 258 -24.52 17.87 6.46
C ASP A 258 -23.28 18.78 6.68
N PRO A 259 -23.43 20.11 6.58
CA PRO A 259 -22.35 21.06 6.83
C PRO A 259 -21.75 21.00 8.25
N ARG A 260 -22.46 20.42 9.20
CA ARG A 260 -22.04 20.24 10.59
C ARG A 260 -21.31 18.92 10.81
N ALA A 261 -21.35 17.99 9.86
CA ALA A 261 -20.61 16.73 9.93
C ALA A 261 -19.10 17.00 10.03
N ARG A 262 -18.35 16.00 10.45
CA ARG A 262 -16.88 16.01 10.43
C ARG A 262 -16.36 15.12 9.34
N ALA A 263 -15.16 15.40 8.81
CA ALA A 263 -14.52 14.65 7.74
C ALA A 263 -14.47 13.14 8.02
N GLU A 264 -14.21 12.76 9.26
CA GLU A 264 -14.07 11.35 9.68
C GLU A 264 -15.36 10.52 9.57
N THR A 265 -16.52 11.15 9.40
CA THR A 265 -17.80 10.43 9.26
C THR A 265 -18.19 10.15 7.81
N LEU A 266 -17.44 10.68 6.84
CA LEU A 266 -17.75 10.58 5.42
C LEU A 266 -16.99 9.44 4.76
N ASP A 267 -17.68 8.74 3.85
CA ASP A 267 -17.09 7.80 2.91
C ASP A 267 -16.50 8.51 1.66
N VAL A 268 -15.79 7.78 0.82
CA VAL A 268 -15.17 8.32 -0.39
C VAL A 268 -16.23 8.84 -1.38
N ALA A 269 -17.42 8.25 -1.44
CA ALA A 269 -18.50 8.68 -2.32
C ALA A 269 -19.04 10.05 -1.90
N ALA A 270 -19.14 10.34 -0.61
CA ALA A 270 -19.49 11.68 -0.13
C ALA A 270 -18.46 12.74 -0.54
N PHE A 271 -17.16 12.43 -0.45
CA PHE A 271 -16.11 13.34 -0.93
C PHE A 271 -16.18 13.57 -2.44
N ALA A 272 -16.48 12.53 -3.22
CA ALA A 272 -16.70 12.66 -4.66
C ALA A 272 -17.88 13.61 -4.98
N ARG A 273 -19.01 13.47 -4.26
CA ARG A 273 -20.15 14.41 -4.41
C ARG A 273 -19.78 15.85 -4.04
N ILE A 274 -18.97 16.06 -2.99
CA ILE A 274 -18.52 17.40 -2.60
C ILE A 274 -17.67 18.02 -3.70
N ALA A 275 -16.70 17.28 -4.27
CA ALA A 275 -15.88 17.73 -5.38
C ALA A 275 -16.75 18.12 -6.58
N SER A 276 -17.70 17.26 -6.97
CA SER A 276 -18.62 17.46 -8.07
C SER A 276 -19.56 18.66 -7.87
N ALA A 277 -19.91 19.00 -6.65
CA ALA A 277 -20.82 20.11 -6.34
C ALA A 277 -20.12 21.49 -6.31
N ARG A 278 -18.78 21.54 -6.47
CA ARG A 278 -18.04 22.81 -6.54
C ARG A 278 -18.17 23.50 -7.90
N THR A 279 -18.26 22.70 -8.96
CA THR A 279 -18.52 23.16 -10.33
C THR A 279 -19.98 23.55 -10.52
#